data_1e5fc695997e967786dbd5a99ed70c48
#
_entry.id   1e5fc695997e967786dbd5a99ed70c48
#
_cell.length_a   1.000
_cell.length_b   1.000
_cell.length_c   1.000
_cell.angle_alpha   90.00
_cell.angle_beta   90.00
_cell.angle_gamma   90.00
#
_symmetry.space_group_name_H-M   'P 1'
#
loop_
_entity.id
_entity.type
_entity.pdbx_description
1 polymer ?
#
loop_
_entity_poly.entity_id
_entity_poly.type
_entity_poly.pdbx_seq_one_letter_code
_entity_poly.pdbx_strand_id
1 'polypeptide(L)'
;MKVPGVFYHAQTIRDVPAGTVIFEEGSLGTEMFGIVAGEVEFRRSTGAVRTLGPEETFGEMALIDRSPRSGTVTAVTNTKLAVIDRPTFLFMVEKTPIFALQVMSNMAERLRD
;
A
#
# COMPACT_ATOMS: atom_id res chain seq x y z
N MET A 1 -3.21 3.44 -12.17
CA MET A 1 -4.49 4.15 -11.96
C MET A 1 -4.46 4.87 -10.63
N LYS A 2 -4.83 6.14 -10.63
CA LYS A 2 -4.93 6.95 -9.42
C LYS A 2 -6.34 7.55 -9.37
N VAL A 3 -7.00 7.37 -8.22
CA VAL A 3 -8.37 7.85 -8.01
C VAL A 3 -8.34 8.93 -6.93
N PRO A 4 -8.53 10.21 -7.27
CA PRO A 4 -8.50 11.29 -6.28
C PRO A 4 -9.50 11.03 -5.14
N GLY A 5 -9.04 11.23 -3.91
CA GLY A 5 -9.88 11.06 -2.72
C GLY A 5 -10.24 9.62 -2.39
N VAL A 6 -9.59 8.64 -3.03
CA VAL A 6 -9.93 7.22 -2.84
C VAL A 6 -9.80 6.77 -1.39
N PHE A 7 -8.89 7.39 -0.61
CA PHE A 7 -8.68 7.02 0.78
C PHE A 7 -9.59 7.78 1.77
N TYR A 8 -10.57 8.52 1.28
CA TYR A 8 -11.49 9.30 2.13
C TYR A 8 -12.18 8.44 3.19
N HIS A 9 -12.50 7.19 2.85
CA HIS A 9 -13.18 6.28 3.77
C HIS A 9 -12.24 5.45 4.65
N ALA A 10 -10.93 5.67 4.56
CA ALA A 10 -9.99 5.03 5.47
C ALA A 10 -10.10 5.71 6.83
N GLN A 11 -10.31 4.89 7.88
CA GLN A 11 -10.54 5.41 9.22
C GLN A 11 -9.27 5.68 10.00
N THR A 12 -8.15 5.06 9.59
CA THR A 12 -6.88 5.18 10.29
C THR A 12 -5.82 5.75 9.36
N ILE A 13 -5.22 6.85 9.79
CA ILE A 13 -4.10 7.48 9.09
C ILE A 13 -2.89 7.42 10.01
N ARG A 14 -1.77 6.99 9.45
CA ARG A 14 -0.50 6.88 10.19
C ARG A 14 0.53 7.83 9.58
N ASP A 15 1.15 8.64 10.43
CA ASP A 15 2.29 9.47 10.02
C ASP A 15 3.57 8.68 10.20
N VAL A 16 4.40 8.64 9.16
CA VAL A 16 5.63 7.86 9.15
C VAL A 16 6.79 8.78 8.75
N PRO A 17 7.75 9.01 9.67
CA PRO A 17 8.92 9.83 9.34
C PRO A 17 9.78 9.21 8.25
N ALA A 18 10.46 10.07 7.49
CA ALA A 18 11.45 9.63 6.50
C ALA A 18 12.45 8.67 7.13
N GLY A 19 12.80 7.60 6.43
CA GLY A 19 13.74 6.58 6.89
C GLY A 19 13.13 5.45 7.69
N THR A 20 11.85 5.53 8.06
CA THR A 20 11.19 4.48 8.83
C THR A 20 10.87 3.28 7.95
N VAL A 21 11.23 2.09 8.42
CA VAL A 21 10.81 0.83 7.78
C VAL A 21 9.36 0.55 8.17
N ILE A 22 8.47 0.52 7.18
CA ILE A 22 7.04 0.29 7.41
C ILE A 22 6.80 -1.20 7.66
N PHE A 23 7.41 -2.06 6.84
CA PHE A 23 7.46 -3.50 7.09
C PHE A 23 8.63 -4.12 6.34
N GLU A 24 9.04 -5.31 6.78
CA GLU A 24 10.16 -6.03 6.20
C GLU A 24 9.70 -7.21 5.35
N GLU A 25 10.45 -7.51 4.30
CA GLU A 25 10.23 -8.70 3.47
C GLU A 25 10.17 -9.96 4.32
N GLY A 26 9.22 -10.82 4.06
CA GLY A 26 9.04 -12.08 4.77
C GLY A 26 8.26 -11.98 6.07
N SER A 27 8.03 -10.77 6.59
CA SER A 27 7.22 -10.60 7.79
C SER A 27 5.74 -10.85 7.49
N LEU A 28 4.96 -11.13 8.54
CA LEU A 28 3.52 -11.33 8.42
C LEU A 28 2.81 -10.01 8.71
N GLY A 29 1.69 -9.80 8.04
CA GLY A 29 0.86 -8.63 8.27
C GLY A 29 -0.59 -8.91 7.88
N THR A 30 -1.48 -8.06 8.36
CA THR A 30 -2.93 -8.19 8.11
C THR A 30 -3.51 -6.96 7.45
N GLU A 31 -2.66 -6.01 7.04
CA GLU A 31 -3.08 -4.72 6.50
C GLU A 31 -2.38 -4.44 5.19
N MET A 32 -3.06 -3.66 4.35
CA MET A 32 -2.42 -2.98 3.24
C MET A 32 -2.39 -1.48 3.54
N PHE A 33 -1.73 -0.72 2.69
CA PHE A 33 -1.55 0.71 2.89
C PHE A 33 -1.84 1.47 1.60
N GLY A 34 -2.41 2.66 1.76
CA GLY A 34 -2.53 3.64 0.68
C GLY A 34 -1.70 4.86 1.01
N ILE A 35 -1.03 5.43 0.03
CA ILE A 35 -0.20 6.61 0.25
C ILE A 35 -1.07 7.85 0.06
N VAL A 36 -1.27 8.59 1.16
CA VAL A 36 -2.01 9.86 1.13
C VAL A 36 -1.07 10.98 0.72
N ALA A 37 0.15 10.99 1.27
CA ALA A 37 1.17 11.98 0.96
C ALA A 37 2.55 11.38 1.18
N GLY A 38 3.55 11.86 0.46
CA GLY A 38 4.92 11.40 0.58
C GLY A 38 5.25 10.27 -0.39
N GLU A 39 6.39 9.61 -0.13
CA GLU A 39 6.91 8.55 -1.00
C GLU A 39 7.50 7.43 -0.19
N VAL A 40 7.36 6.20 -0.68
CA VAL A 40 7.99 5.01 -0.10
C VAL A 40 8.81 4.29 -1.15
N GLU A 41 9.82 3.54 -0.68
CA GLU A 41 10.62 2.66 -1.53
C GLU A 41 10.24 1.22 -1.20
N PHE A 42 9.89 0.46 -2.23
CA PHE A 42 9.66 -0.97 -2.15
C PHE A 42 10.90 -1.68 -2.71
N ARG A 43 11.51 -2.55 -1.90
CA ARG A 43 12.74 -3.26 -2.29
C ARG A 43 12.59 -4.74 -1.98
N ARG A 44 12.92 -5.57 -2.98
CA ARG A 44 12.99 -7.02 -2.82
C ARG A 44 14.44 -7.47 -2.68
N SER A 45 14.65 -8.57 -1.97
CA SER A 45 15.98 -9.20 -1.84
C SER A 45 16.56 -9.60 -3.19
N THR A 46 15.73 -9.81 -4.21
CA THR A 46 16.16 -10.09 -5.58
C THR A 46 16.81 -8.90 -6.26
N GLY A 47 16.76 -7.71 -5.65
CA GLY A 47 17.34 -6.49 -6.18
C GLY A 47 16.34 -5.54 -6.84
N ALA A 48 15.09 -5.97 -7.03
CA ALA A 48 14.07 -5.10 -7.59
C ALA A 48 13.77 -3.95 -6.62
N VAL A 49 13.71 -2.72 -7.14
CA VAL A 49 13.45 -1.51 -6.37
C VAL A 49 12.40 -0.69 -7.10
N ARG A 50 11.43 -0.18 -6.36
CA ARG A 50 10.37 0.66 -6.92
C ARG A 50 9.99 1.75 -5.93
N THR A 51 9.80 2.97 -6.44
CA THR A 51 9.30 4.09 -5.64
C THR A 51 7.80 4.25 -5.89
N LEU A 52 7.04 4.38 -4.81
CA LEU A 52 5.60 4.56 -4.84
C LEU A 52 5.24 5.91 -4.23
N GLY A 53 4.26 6.58 -4.79
CA GLY A 53 3.84 7.91 -4.39
C GLY A 53 2.35 8.01 -4.07
N PRO A 54 1.83 9.25 -3.95
CA PRO A 54 0.43 9.47 -3.55
C PRO A 54 -0.57 8.72 -4.40
N GLU A 55 -1.61 8.22 -3.74
CA GLU A 55 -2.73 7.47 -4.29
C GLU A 55 -2.37 6.04 -4.73
N GLU A 56 -1.12 5.62 -4.62
CA GLU A 56 -0.73 4.24 -4.85
C GLU A 56 -0.94 3.41 -3.59
N THR A 57 -1.10 2.10 -3.78
CA THR A 57 -1.31 1.14 -2.70
C THR A 57 -0.17 0.12 -2.67
N PHE A 58 0.08 -0.46 -1.49
CA PHE A 58 1.06 -1.54 -1.34
C PHE A 58 0.68 -2.43 -0.16
N GLY A 59 1.27 -3.63 -0.12
CA GLY A 59 1.02 -4.58 0.95
C GLY A 59 -0.28 -5.37 0.82
N GLU A 60 -0.95 -5.30 -0.33
CA GLU A 60 -2.26 -5.91 -0.57
C GLU A 60 -2.23 -7.44 -0.52
N MET A 61 -1.09 -8.08 -0.81
CA MET A 61 -1.01 -9.55 -0.80
C MET A 61 -1.28 -10.14 0.58
N ALA A 62 -0.81 -9.47 1.63
CA ALA A 62 -1.07 -9.91 3.00
C ALA A 62 -2.58 -9.89 3.32
N LEU A 63 -3.30 -8.96 2.71
CA LEU A 63 -4.74 -8.82 2.91
C LEU A 63 -5.52 -9.83 2.08
N ILE A 64 -5.13 -10.02 0.81
CA ILE A 64 -5.88 -10.83 -0.16
C ILE A 64 -5.72 -12.32 0.12
N ASP A 65 -4.48 -12.81 0.26
CA ASP A 65 -4.21 -14.23 0.41
C ASP A 65 -3.34 -14.59 1.62
N ARG A 66 -3.10 -13.63 2.50
CA ARG A 66 -2.30 -13.80 3.73
C ARG A 66 -0.86 -14.20 3.46
N SER A 67 -0.34 -13.87 2.27
CA SER A 67 1.06 -14.09 1.95
C SER A 67 1.98 -13.24 2.84
N PRO A 68 3.17 -13.73 3.17
CA PRO A 68 4.20 -12.88 3.78
C PRO A 68 4.49 -11.66 2.91
N ARG A 69 5.01 -10.61 3.53
CA ARG A 69 5.39 -9.39 2.80
C ARG A 69 6.40 -9.71 1.71
N SER A 70 6.13 -9.27 0.49
CA SER A 70 6.94 -9.63 -0.69
C SER A 70 8.17 -8.75 -0.86
N GLY A 71 8.34 -7.74 -0.03
CA GLY A 71 9.48 -6.84 -0.05
C GLY A 71 9.50 -5.97 1.19
N THR A 72 10.57 -5.21 1.35
CA THR A 72 10.72 -4.24 2.44
C THR A 72 10.29 -2.87 1.94
N VAL A 73 9.45 -2.19 2.73
CA VAL A 73 8.97 -0.85 2.40
C VAL A 73 9.48 0.14 3.41
N THR A 74 10.15 1.18 2.92
CA THR A 74 10.75 2.23 3.74
C THR A 74 10.24 3.59 3.26
N ALA A 75 9.91 4.46 4.20
CA ALA A 75 9.52 5.83 3.87
C ALA A 75 10.74 6.60 3.36
N VAL A 76 10.65 7.16 2.16
CA VAL A 76 11.72 8.00 1.59
C VAL A 76 11.62 9.42 2.12
N THR A 77 10.40 9.92 2.23
CA THR A 77 10.08 11.24 2.79
C THR A 77 9.15 11.04 3.97
N ASN A 78 8.82 12.11 4.69
CA ASN A 78 7.75 12.06 5.67
C ASN A 78 6.47 11.68 4.93
N THR A 79 5.85 10.59 5.35
CA THR A 79 4.77 9.95 4.61
C THR A 79 3.54 9.83 5.47
N LYS A 80 2.39 10.00 4.85
CA LYS A 80 1.09 9.81 5.48
C LYS A 80 0.41 8.64 4.81
N LEU A 81 0.07 7.60 5.59
CA LEU A 81 -0.49 6.35 5.09
C LEU A 81 -1.91 6.16 5.58
N ALA A 82 -2.79 5.74 4.69
CA ALA A 82 -4.07 5.14 5.06
C ALA A 82 -3.80 3.68 5.40
N VAL A 83 -4.18 3.28 6.61
CA VAL A 83 -4.02 1.89 7.08
C VAL A 83 -5.32 1.16 6.78
N ILE A 84 -5.24 0.09 6.00
CA ILE A 84 -6.41 -0.60 5.47
C ILE A 84 -6.34 -2.08 5.86
N ASP A 85 -7.16 -2.47 6.82
CA ASP A 85 -7.37 -3.87 7.17
C ASP A 85 -8.50 -4.46 6.28
N ARG A 86 -8.81 -5.74 6.46
CA ARG A 86 -9.82 -6.40 5.62
C ARG A 86 -11.20 -5.75 5.73
N PRO A 87 -11.75 -5.49 6.92
CA PRO A 87 -13.04 -4.81 7.02
C PRO A 87 -13.04 -3.43 6.36
N THR A 88 -11.97 -2.66 6.54
CA THR A 88 -11.83 -1.33 5.92
C THR A 88 -11.77 -1.45 4.40
N PHE A 89 -11.04 -2.45 3.88
CA PHE A 89 -10.96 -2.71 2.44
C PHE A 89 -12.36 -2.97 1.86
N LEU A 90 -13.11 -3.85 2.48
CA LEU A 90 -14.46 -4.19 2.01
C LEU A 90 -15.39 -2.99 2.09
N PHE A 91 -15.29 -2.19 3.14
CA PHE A 91 -16.06 -0.96 3.27
C PHE A 91 -15.70 0.05 2.17
N MET A 92 -14.41 0.23 1.88
CA MET A 92 -13.96 1.14 0.82
C MET A 92 -14.45 0.69 -0.55
N VAL A 93 -14.43 -0.61 -0.84
CA VAL A 93 -14.94 -1.15 -2.11
C VAL A 93 -16.45 -0.91 -2.20
N GLU A 94 -17.17 -1.08 -1.12
CA GLU A 94 -18.62 -0.82 -1.08
C GLU A 94 -18.93 0.64 -1.38
N LYS A 95 -18.20 1.57 -0.77
CA LYS A 95 -18.45 3.01 -0.92
C LYS A 95 -17.87 3.59 -2.22
N THR A 96 -16.75 3.05 -2.67
CA THR A 96 -16.06 3.50 -3.86
C THR A 96 -15.59 2.27 -4.64
N PRO A 97 -16.49 1.63 -5.41
CA PRO A 97 -16.15 0.36 -6.09
C PRO A 97 -14.90 0.41 -6.97
N ILE A 98 -14.61 1.55 -7.57
CA ILE A 98 -13.43 1.71 -8.42
C ILE A 98 -12.12 1.52 -7.64
N PHE A 99 -12.16 1.61 -6.30
CA PHE A 99 -10.99 1.33 -5.48
C PHE A 99 -10.45 -0.08 -5.73
N ALA A 100 -11.34 -1.06 -5.94
CA ALA A 100 -10.90 -2.42 -6.27
C ALA A 100 -10.10 -2.46 -7.58
N LEU A 101 -10.54 -1.71 -8.59
CA LEU A 101 -9.80 -1.61 -9.86
C LEU A 101 -8.47 -0.91 -9.69
N GLN A 102 -8.41 0.10 -8.83
CA GLN A 102 -7.14 0.79 -8.55
C GLN A 102 -6.13 -0.17 -7.94
N VAL A 103 -6.54 -0.97 -6.94
CA VAL A 103 -5.66 -1.96 -6.31
C VAL A 103 -5.18 -2.97 -7.34
N MET A 104 -6.09 -3.50 -8.15
CA MET A 104 -5.75 -4.46 -9.21
C MET A 104 -4.82 -3.84 -10.25
N SER A 105 -5.04 -2.58 -10.62
CA SER A 105 -4.19 -1.88 -11.56
C SER A 105 -2.75 -1.72 -11.03
N ASN A 106 -2.61 -1.38 -9.76
CA ASN A 106 -1.29 -1.26 -9.12
C ASN A 106 -0.57 -2.61 -9.11
N MET A 107 -1.30 -3.69 -8.83
CA MET A 107 -0.75 -5.04 -8.87
C MET A 107 -0.33 -5.43 -10.29
N ALA A 108 -1.16 -5.12 -11.28
CA ALA A 108 -0.86 -5.41 -12.68
C ALA A 108 0.41 -4.70 -13.16
N GLU A 109 0.59 -3.44 -12.78
CA GLU A 109 1.81 -2.69 -13.11
C GLU A 109 3.04 -3.38 -12.54
N ARG A 110 2.98 -3.87 -11.31
CA ARG A 110 4.10 -4.59 -10.67
C ARG A 110 4.40 -5.92 -11.35
N LEU A 111 3.38 -6.58 -11.90
CA LEU A 111 3.58 -7.83 -12.65
C LEU A 111 4.30 -7.62 -13.98
N ARG A 112 4.13 -6.43 -14.58
CA ARG A 112 4.79 -6.10 -15.85
C ARG A 112 6.24 -5.63 -15.68
N ASP A 113 6.64 -5.29 -14.48
CA ASP A 113 8.00 -4.79 -14.19
C ASP A 113 9.06 -5.92 -14.14
#